data_57243775d4a1a770d98859063711473f
#
_entry.id   57243775d4a1a770d98859063711473f
#
_cell.length_a   1.000
_cell.length_b   1.000
_cell.length_c   1.000
_cell.angle_alpha   90.00
_cell.angle_beta   90.00
_cell.angle_gamma   90.00
#
_symmetry.space_group_name_H-M   'P 1'
#
loop_
_entity.id
_entity.type
_entity.pdbx_description
1 polymer ?
#
loop_
_entity_poly.entity_id
_entity_poly.type
_entity_poly.pdbx_seq_one_letter_code
_entity_poly.pdbx_strand_id
1 'polypeptide(L)'
;MRDFLLACSFLALLGAGATRAATVEVQVRNFGFVPDDVTINPGDSVRWINSSGTRHNVSADDGSYRSGPASTTFTYTHQFDRPGNSFYYCEPHGSPGLPLGSVMNGVVRVAGSTFAINQGIGGAWYEPATAGQGFVLDVEPASRFLFVAWFTYDVPAAGSAPKLGAPEHRWFTAQGTYNGDTADLQVFQTSGGAFDVPRT
;
A
#
# COMPACT_ATOMS: atom_id res chain seq x y z
N MET A 1 47.32 35.81 -4.08
CA MET A 1 46.22 35.40 -4.97
C MET A 1 46.13 33.89 -4.88
N ARG A 2 45.09 33.38 -4.21
CA ARG A 2 44.81 31.92 -4.06
C ARG A 2 43.47 31.72 -4.70
N ASP A 3 43.48 31.04 -5.83
CA ASP A 3 42.27 30.69 -6.59
C ASP A 3 41.49 29.58 -5.85
N PHE A 4 40.27 29.91 -5.45
CA PHE A 4 39.30 28.94 -4.91
C PHE A 4 38.50 28.37 -6.11
N LEU A 5 38.78 27.12 -6.48
CA LEU A 5 37.97 26.34 -7.40
C LEU A 5 36.74 25.83 -6.65
N LEU A 6 35.57 26.40 -6.96
CA LEU A 6 34.28 25.88 -6.55
C LEU A 6 33.94 24.66 -7.41
N ALA A 7 34.02 23.47 -6.84
CA ALA A 7 33.50 22.27 -7.49
C ALA A 7 31.97 22.20 -7.26
N CYS A 8 31.22 22.49 -8.32
CA CYS A 8 29.77 22.31 -8.36
C CYS A 8 29.46 20.82 -8.54
N SER A 9 29.13 20.10 -7.46
CA SER A 9 28.63 18.73 -7.54
C SER A 9 27.18 18.75 -8.01
N PHE A 10 26.96 18.31 -9.23
CA PHE A 10 25.61 18.02 -9.75
C PHE A 10 25.08 16.77 -9.06
N LEU A 11 24.17 16.94 -8.11
CA LEU A 11 23.39 15.85 -7.54
C LEU A 11 22.29 15.48 -8.55
N ALA A 12 22.48 14.39 -9.29
CA ALA A 12 21.43 13.84 -10.13
C ALA A 12 20.31 13.30 -9.24
N LEU A 13 19.17 13.99 -9.16
CA LEU A 13 17.93 13.43 -8.63
C LEU A 13 17.52 12.30 -9.59
N LEU A 14 17.76 11.06 -9.16
CA LEU A 14 17.08 9.89 -9.73
C LEU A 14 15.62 9.98 -9.28
N GLY A 15 14.78 10.56 -10.15
CA GLY A 15 13.35 10.54 -9.98
C GLY A 15 12.89 9.07 -9.93
N ALA A 16 12.36 8.62 -8.80
CA ALA A 16 11.59 7.39 -8.75
C ALA A 16 10.39 7.61 -9.67
N GLY A 17 10.48 7.13 -10.91
CA GLY A 17 9.37 7.16 -11.86
C GLY A 17 8.21 6.39 -11.22
N ALA A 18 7.07 7.05 -11.04
CA ALA A 18 5.84 6.38 -10.65
C ALA A 18 5.59 5.27 -11.68
N THR A 19 5.76 4.02 -11.29
CA THR A 19 5.40 2.88 -12.13
C THR A 19 3.88 2.94 -12.31
N ARG A 20 3.46 3.19 -13.56
CA ARG A 20 2.04 3.17 -13.90
C ARG A 20 1.53 1.75 -13.63
N ALA A 21 0.41 1.63 -12.92
CA ALA A 21 -0.27 0.37 -12.69
C ALA A 21 -0.50 -0.38 -14.01
N ALA A 22 -0.01 -1.60 -14.09
CA ALA A 22 -0.13 -2.45 -15.27
C ALA A 22 -1.44 -3.28 -15.19
N THR A 23 -1.88 -3.78 -16.35
CA THR A 23 -2.97 -4.75 -16.40
C THR A 23 -2.50 -5.99 -17.15
N VAL A 24 -2.52 -7.13 -16.48
CA VAL A 24 -2.22 -8.43 -17.08
C VAL A 24 -3.51 -9.10 -17.51
N GLU A 25 -3.54 -9.67 -18.72
CA GLU A 25 -4.71 -10.37 -19.24
C GLU A 25 -4.61 -11.88 -19.00
N VAL A 26 -5.72 -12.46 -18.58
CA VAL A 26 -5.93 -13.90 -18.45
C VAL A 26 -7.10 -14.29 -19.34
N GLN A 27 -6.85 -15.16 -20.32
CA GLN A 27 -7.89 -15.72 -21.17
C GLN A 27 -8.59 -16.87 -20.46
N VAL A 28 -9.90 -16.82 -20.40
CA VAL A 28 -10.73 -17.91 -19.91
C VAL A 28 -11.06 -18.80 -21.09
N ARG A 29 -10.54 -20.01 -21.11
CA ARG A 29 -10.69 -20.95 -22.20
C ARG A 29 -11.34 -22.25 -21.70
N ASN A 30 -11.55 -23.21 -22.61
CA ASN A 30 -12.15 -24.50 -22.32
C ASN A 30 -11.52 -25.17 -21.08
N PHE A 31 -12.21 -25.01 -19.94
CA PHE A 31 -11.82 -25.56 -18.64
C PHE A 31 -10.45 -25.13 -18.09
N GLY A 32 -9.97 -23.93 -18.47
CA GLY A 32 -8.70 -23.40 -17.97
C GLY A 32 -8.61 -21.88 -18.01
N PHE A 33 -7.75 -21.32 -17.18
CA PHE A 33 -7.26 -19.95 -17.24
C PHE A 33 -5.89 -19.94 -17.92
N VAL A 34 -5.62 -18.97 -18.81
CA VAL A 34 -4.37 -18.91 -19.57
C VAL A 34 -3.82 -17.49 -19.59
N PRO A 35 -2.68 -17.22 -18.95
CA PRO A 35 -2.01 -18.11 -18.01
C PRO A 35 -2.82 -18.37 -16.73
N ASP A 36 -2.56 -19.48 -16.06
CA ASP A 36 -3.16 -19.83 -14.76
C ASP A 36 -2.33 -19.38 -13.55
N ASP A 37 -1.08 -19.00 -13.78
CA ASP A 37 -0.15 -18.43 -12.81
C ASP A 37 0.40 -17.11 -13.35
N VAL A 38 0.09 -16.00 -12.71
CA VAL A 38 0.54 -14.66 -13.11
C VAL A 38 1.22 -13.96 -11.93
N THR A 39 2.32 -13.27 -12.23
CA THR A 39 3.03 -12.43 -11.25
C THR A 39 2.86 -10.97 -11.62
N ILE A 40 2.45 -10.15 -10.66
CA ILE A 40 2.21 -8.71 -10.78
C ILE A 40 2.83 -7.97 -9.59
N ASN A 41 2.88 -6.63 -9.65
CA ASN A 41 3.26 -5.79 -8.52
C ASN A 41 2.01 -5.26 -7.78
N PRO A 42 2.15 -4.83 -6.52
CA PRO A 42 1.08 -4.11 -5.85
C PRO A 42 0.62 -2.90 -6.65
N GLY A 43 -0.70 -2.71 -6.74
CA GLY A 43 -1.33 -1.67 -7.55
C GLY A 43 -1.66 -2.10 -8.99
N ASP A 44 -1.10 -3.21 -9.48
CA ASP A 44 -1.44 -3.76 -10.79
C ASP A 44 -2.82 -4.45 -10.77
N SER A 45 -3.35 -4.71 -11.95
CA SER A 45 -4.64 -5.37 -12.15
C SER A 45 -4.52 -6.63 -12.98
N VAL A 46 -5.39 -7.59 -12.74
CA VAL A 46 -5.62 -8.72 -13.66
C VAL A 46 -6.99 -8.57 -14.32
N ARG A 47 -7.01 -8.78 -15.62
CA ARG A 47 -8.22 -8.74 -16.44
C ARG A 47 -8.50 -10.12 -17.03
N TRP A 48 -9.58 -10.76 -16.58
CA TRP A 48 -10.04 -12.04 -17.14
C TRP A 48 -11.02 -11.79 -18.27
N ILE A 49 -10.82 -12.48 -19.39
CA ILE A 49 -11.66 -12.36 -20.59
C ILE A 49 -12.19 -13.74 -20.96
N ASN A 50 -13.49 -13.94 -20.85
CA ASN A 50 -14.18 -15.10 -21.36
C ASN A 50 -14.83 -14.78 -22.72
N SER A 51 -14.35 -15.43 -23.75
CA SER A 51 -14.95 -15.43 -25.09
C SER A 51 -15.10 -16.86 -25.64
N SER A 52 -15.04 -17.86 -24.74
CA SER A 52 -15.02 -19.28 -25.12
C SER A 52 -16.37 -19.81 -25.59
N GLY A 53 -17.45 -19.10 -25.29
CA GLY A 53 -18.84 -19.61 -25.50
C GLY A 53 -19.30 -20.59 -24.43
N THR A 54 -18.41 -21.01 -23.51
CA THR A 54 -18.74 -21.88 -22.36
C THR A 54 -18.95 -21.02 -21.11
N ARG A 55 -19.83 -21.48 -20.23
CA ARG A 55 -20.18 -20.77 -19.00
C ARG A 55 -19.05 -20.89 -17.96
N HIS A 56 -18.40 -19.77 -17.68
CA HIS A 56 -17.34 -19.64 -16.70
C HIS A 56 -17.57 -18.41 -15.82
N ASN A 57 -16.88 -18.35 -14.68
CA ASN A 57 -16.69 -17.16 -13.89
C ASN A 57 -15.31 -17.19 -13.22
N VAL A 58 -14.99 -16.16 -12.45
CA VAL A 58 -13.82 -16.06 -11.58
C VAL A 58 -14.31 -15.81 -10.17
N SER A 59 -13.87 -16.61 -9.21
CA SER A 59 -14.18 -16.45 -7.79
C SER A 59 -12.91 -16.67 -6.99
N ALA A 60 -12.54 -15.72 -6.13
CA ALA A 60 -11.41 -15.89 -5.22
C ALA A 60 -11.70 -16.99 -4.19
N ASP A 61 -10.68 -17.76 -3.81
CA ASP A 61 -10.81 -18.83 -2.81
C ASP A 61 -11.27 -18.30 -1.45
N ASP A 62 -10.83 -17.10 -1.09
CA ASP A 62 -11.18 -16.39 0.15
C ASP A 62 -12.46 -15.54 0.04
N GLY A 63 -13.10 -15.52 -1.13
CA GLY A 63 -14.31 -14.75 -1.41
C GLY A 63 -14.08 -13.23 -1.57
N SER A 64 -12.83 -12.75 -1.61
CA SER A 64 -12.51 -11.31 -1.67
C SER A 64 -12.95 -10.64 -2.98
N TYR A 65 -13.04 -11.38 -4.09
CA TYR A 65 -13.56 -10.88 -5.36
C TYR A 65 -14.28 -11.97 -6.15
N ARG A 66 -15.16 -11.52 -7.07
CA ARG A 66 -15.95 -12.40 -7.93
C ARG A 66 -16.41 -11.67 -9.18
N SER A 67 -16.32 -12.32 -10.35
CA SER A 67 -16.79 -11.74 -11.62
C SER A 67 -18.32 -11.75 -11.80
N GLY A 68 -19.04 -12.33 -10.84
CA GLY A 68 -20.48 -12.52 -10.92
C GLY A 68 -20.89 -13.96 -11.31
N PRO A 69 -22.18 -14.18 -11.67
CA PRO A 69 -22.67 -15.48 -12.12
C PRO A 69 -21.93 -15.97 -13.37
N ALA A 70 -21.78 -17.29 -13.51
CA ALA A 70 -21.14 -17.88 -14.67
C ALA A 70 -21.86 -17.48 -15.98
N SER A 71 -21.08 -16.98 -16.95
CA SER A 71 -21.56 -16.49 -18.24
C SER A 71 -20.72 -17.06 -19.38
N THR A 72 -21.31 -17.12 -20.57
CA THR A 72 -20.61 -17.55 -21.79
C THR A 72 -19.61 -16.49 -22.31
N THR A 73 -19.84 -15.24 -21.92
CA THR A 73 -18.94 -14.12 -22.23
C THR A 73 -18.90 -13.15 -21.06
N PHE A 74 -17.69 -12.70 -20.69
CA PHE A 74 -17.51 -11.61 -19.74
C PHE A 74 -16.10 -11.02 -19.86
N THR A 75 -15.95 -9.81 -19.35
CA THR A 75 -14.65 -9.21 -19.00
C THR A 75 -14.76 -8.74 -17.57
N TYR A 76 -13.80 -9.16 -16.74
CA TYR A 76 -13.73 -8.77 -15.33
C TYR A 76 -12.31 -8.31 -14.99
N THR A 77 -12.19 -7.21 -14.28
CA THR A 77 -10.89 -6.67 -13.84
C THR A 77 -10.90 -6.48 -12.33
N HIS A 78 -9.82 -6.91 -11.68
CA HIS A 78 -9.59 -6.70 -10.26
C HIS A 78 -8.17 -6.16 -10.04
N GLN A 79 -8.03 -5.14 -9.18
CA GLN A 79 -6.76 -4.56 -8.77
C GLN A 79 -6.27 -5.22 -7.49
N PHE A 80 -4.96 -5.45 -7.41
CA PHE A 80 -4.33 -6.11 -6.28
C PHE A 80 -3.34 -5.16 -5.61
N ASP A 81 -3.70 -4.64 -4.45
CA ASP A 81 -2.91 -3.61 -3.75
C ASP A 81 -1.95 -4.18 -2.71
N ARG A 82 -2.13 -5.47 -2.32
CA ARG A 82 -1.35 -6.10 -1.25
C ARG A 82 -0.55 -7.27 -1.76
N PRO A 83 0.74 -7.40 -1.35
CA PRO A 83 1.55 -8.59 -1.62
C PRO A 83 0.90 -9.87 -1.13
N GLY A 84 1.15 -10.96 -1.83
CA GLY A 84 0.66 -12.29 -1.46
C GLY A 84 0.18 -13.11 -2.64
N ASN A 85 -0.29 -14.31 -2.36
CA ASN A 85 -0.87 -15.20 -3.36
C ASN A 85 -2.39 -15.16 -3.23
N SER A 86 -3.07 -14.83 -4.32
CA SER A 86 -4.52 -14.87 -4.42
C SER A 86 -4.92 -16.02 -5.35
N PHE A 87 -5.41 -17.10 -4.76
CA PHE A 87 -5.93 -18.24 -5.51
C PHE A 87 -7.37 -17.97 -5.94
N TYR A 88 -7.74 -18.47 -7.11
CA TYR A 88 -9.08 -18.32 -7.66
C TYR A 88 -9.47 -19.54 -8.49
N TYR A 89 -10.76 -19.73 -8.69
CA TYR A 89 -11.32 -20.85 -9.42
C TYR A 89 -12.56 -20.43 -10.22
N CYS A 90 -13.01 -21.33 -11.10
CA CYS A 90 -14.29 -21.23 -11.79
C CYS A 90 -15.34 -22.08 -11.07
N GLU A 91 -16.39 -21.47 -10.52
CA GLU A 91 -17.39 -22.16 -9.70
C GLU A 91 -18.05 -23.39 -10.37
N PRO A 92 -18.41 -23.36 -11.68
CA PRO A 92 -18.92 -24.55 -12.34
C PRO A 92 -17.91 -25.70 -12.54
N HIS A 93 -16.59 -25.42 -12.51
CA HIS A 93 -15.56 -26.37 -12.94
C HIS A 93 -14.41 -26.55 -11.95
N GLY A 94 -14.55 -26.02 -10.75
CA GLY A 94 -13.53 -26.07 -9.69
C GLY A 94 -14.12 -25.83 -8.33
N SER A 95 -13.25 -25.82 -7.34
CA SER A 95 -13.57 -25.53 -5.93
C SER A 95 -12.41 -24.84 -5.26
N PRO A 96 -12.65 -24.03 -4.22
CA PRO A 96 -11.57 -23.37 -3.49
C PRO A 96 -10.63 -24.36 -2.79
N GLY A 97 -9.38 -23.97 -2.59
CA GLY A 97 -8.39 -24.74 -1.80
C GLY A 97 -7.80 -25.94 -2.51
N LEU A 98 -8.10 -26.18 -3.78
CA LEU A 98 -7.51 -27.28 -4.53
C LEU A 98 -6.15 -26.90 -5.15
N PRO A 99 -5.24 -27.89 -5.32
CA PRO A 99 -3.93 -27.63 -5.93
C PRO A 99 -4.06 -27.01 -7.32
N LEU A 100 -3.16 -26.08 -7.65
CA LEU A 100 -3.12 -25.44 -8.96
C LEU A 100 -3.00 -26.49 -10.07
N GLY A 101 -3.82 -26.36 -11.11
CA GLY A 101 -3.87 -27.26 -12.27
C GLY A 101 -4.63 -28.56 -12.03
N SER A 102 -5.18 -28.83 -10.84
CA SER A 102 -6.01 -30.02 -10.59
C SER A 102 -7.46 -29.88 -11.08
N VAL A 103 -7.91 -28.64 -11.17
CA VAL A 103 -9.26 -28.23 -11.64
C VAL A 103 -9.09 -26.89 -12.40
N MET A 104 -10.21 -26.28 -12.81
CA MET A 104 -10.17 -24.96 -13.41
C MET A 104 -9.92 -23.90 -12.32
N ASN A 105 -8.65 -23.69 -12.00
CA ASN A 105 -8.18 -22.72 -11.02
C ASN A 105 -6.95 -21.95 -11.51
N GLY A 106 -6.54 -20.94 -10.78
CA GLY A 106 -5.36 -20.13 -11.06
C GLY A 106 -4.87 -19.39 -9.81
N VAL A 107 -3.73 -18.73 -9.96
CA VAL A 107 -3.13 -17.90 -8.90
C VAL A 107 -2.61 -16.57 -9.45
N VAL A 108 -2.90 -15.52 -8.74
CA VAL A 108 -2.24 -14.22 -8.91
C VAL A 108 -1.21 -14.08 -7.79
N ARG A 109 0.05 -13.99 -8.16
CA ARG A 109 1.17 -13.72 -7.25
C ARG A 109 1.47 -12.24 -7.27
N VAL A 110 1.09 -11.54 -6.23
CA VAL A 110 1.44 -10.13 -6.05
C VAL A 110 2.81 -10.08 -5.40
N ALA A 111 3.77 -9.52 -6.12
CA ALA A 111 5.15 -9.44 -5.65
C ALA A 111 5.22 -8.78 -4.27
N GLY A 112 6.13 -9.26 -3.43
CA GLY A 112 6.40 -8.61 -2.15
C GLY A 112 6.93 -7.20 -2.38
N SER A 113 6.62 -6.28 -1.47
CA SER A 113 7.25 -4.96 -1.48
C SER A 113 8.77 -5.12 -1.40
N THR A 114 9.50 -4.42 -2.25
CA THR A 114 10.95 -4.29 -2.10
C THR A 114 11.33 -3.33 -0.97
N PHE A 115 10.33 -2.59 -0.46
CA PHE A 115 10.47 -1.72 0.68
C PHE A 115 10.39 -2.54 1.98
N ALA A 116 11.24 -2.20 2.92
CA ALA A 116 11.15 -2.68 4.29
C ALA A 116 11.39 -1.51 5.25
N ILE A 117 10.64 -1.47 6.33
CA ILE A 117 10.84 -0.49 7.39
C ILE A 117 12.26 -0.67 7.95
N ASN A 118 13.06 0.37 7.92
CA ASN A 118 14.44 0.38 8.37
C ASN A 118 14.81 1.80 8.83
N GLN A 119 16.00 1.98 9.41
CA GLN A 119 16.46 3.28 9.90
C GLN A 119 16.50 4.38 8.84
N GLY A 120 16.59 4.02 7.55
CA GLY A 120 16.64 4.99 6.46
C GLY A 120 15.35 5.80 6.27
N ILE A 121 14.22 5.34 6.83
CA ILE A 121 12.97 6.12 6.85
C ILE A 121 12.83 7.01 8.07
N GLY A 122 13.76 6.92 9.02
CA GLY A 122 13.79 7.80 10.21
C GLY A 122 13.95 9.27 9.82
N GLY A 123 13.39 10.16 10.64
CA GLY A 123 13.45 11.59 10.43
C GLY A 123 12.11 12.26 10.19
N ALA A 124 12.15 13.50 9.73
CA ALA A 124 10.97 14.32 9.51
C ALA A 124 10.46 14.20 8.07
N TRP A 125 9.17 13.98 7.93
CA TRP A 125 8.45 13.84 6.67
C TRP A 125 7.29 14.82 6.60
N TYR A 126 7.14 15.52 5.50
CA TYR A 126 6.02 16.43 5.29
C TYR A 126 5.64 16.46 3.80
N GLU A 127 4.37 16.80 3.55
CA GLU A 127 3.85 17.04 2.20
C GLU A 127 3.82 18.57 1.96
N PRO A 128 4.60 19.09 1.00
CA PRO A 128 4.66 20.54 0.76
C PRO A 128 3.31 21.19 0.46
N ALA A 129 2.36 20.43 -0.11
CA ALA A 129 1.01 20.92 -0.41
C ALA A 129 0.13 21.09 0.84
N THR A 130 0.53 20.52 1.99
CA THR A 130 -0.20 20.56 3.26
C THR A 130 0.64 21.18 4.36
N ALA A 131 0.92 22.48 4.24
CA ALA A 131 1.78 23.19 5.19
C ALA A 131 1.28 23.07 6.64
N GLY A 132 2.21 22.85 7.57
CA GLY A 132 1.93 22.75 9.01
C GLY A 132 1.58 21.38 9.52
N GLN A 133 1.64 20.33 8.69
CA GLN A 133 1.53 18.93 9.14
C GLN A 133 2.71 18.11 8.66
N GLY A 134 2.97 17.03 9.41
CA GLY A 134 4.05 16.12 9.08
C GLY A 134 4.23 15.03 10.13
N PHE A 135 5.17 14.14 9.85
CA PHE A 135 5.54 13.05 10.72
C PHE A 135 7.01 13.15 11.10
N VAL A 136 7.33 12.73 12.30
CA VAL A 136 8.69 12.36 12.69
C VAL A 136 8.69 10.87 12.98
N LEU A 137 9.54 10.12 12.29
CA LEU A 137 9.67 8.68 12.43
C LEU A 137 10.97 8.35 13.16
N ASP A 138 10.90 7.45 14.12
CA ASP A 138 12.06 6.85 14.78
C ASP A 138 11.95 5.33 14.71
N VAL A 139 12.97 4.68 14.13
CA VAL A 139 12.99 3.25 13.87
C VAL A 139 14.10 2.60 14.67
N GLU A 140 13.73 1.68 15.58
CA GLU A 140 14.65 0.87 16.37
C GLU A 140 14.70 -0.57 15.80
N PRO A 141 15.73 -0.93 15.01
CA PRO A 141 15.79 -2.22 14.34
C PRO A 141 15.97 -3.41 15.28
N ALA A 142 16.67 -3.23 16.41
CA ALA A 142 16.96 -4.34 17.32
C ALA A 142 15.70 -4.91 17.94
N SER A 143 14.74 -4.06 18.29
CA SER A 143 13.45 -4.42 18.86
C SER A 143 12.32 -4.46 17.82
N ARG A 144 12.61 -4.11 16.56
CA ARG A 144 11.60 -3.89 15.49
C ARG A 144 10.50 -2.92 15.93
N PHE A 145 10.91 -1.87 16.62
CA PHE A 145 9.98 -0.88 17.15
C PHE A 145 9.96 0.35 16.25
N LEU A 146 8.77 0.88 16.01
CA LEU A 146 8.55 2.12 15.27
C LEU A 146 7.78 3.09 16.17
N PHE A 147 8.33 4.30 16.30
CA PHE A 147 7.66 5.44 16.91
C PHE A 147 7.37 6.48 15.84
N VAL A 148 6.18 7.08 15.92
CA VAL A 148 5.71 8.14 15.03
C VAL A 148 5.20 9.29 15.88
N ALA A 149 5.72 10.49 15.66
CA ALA A 149 5.07 11.72 16.11
C ALA A 149 4.38 12.37 14.92
N TRP A 150 3.08 12.64 15.02
CA TRP A 150 2.27 13.22 13.96
C TRP A 150 1.73 14.58 14.41
N PHE A 151 2.15 15.60 13.70
CA PHE A 151 1.68 16.97 13.86
C PHE A 151 0.62 17.27 12.81
N THR A 152 -0.55 17.67 13.23
CA THR A 152 -1.66 18.00 12.34
C THR A 152 -2.57 19.06 12.95
N TYR A 153 -3.66 19.38 12.27
CA TYR A 153 -4.67 20.32 12.74
C TYR A 153 -6.07 19.83 12.33
N ASP A 154 -7.09 20.32 13.02
CA ASP A 154 -8.48 20.02 12.66
C ASP A 154 -8.89 20.73 11.36
N VAL A 155 -9.76 20.09 10.60
CA VAL A 155 -10.36 20.66 9.39
C VAL A 155 -11.80 21.12 9.74
N PRO A 156 -12.21 22.35 9.35
CA PRO A 156 -11.49 23.31 8.53
C PRO A 156 -10.39 24.04 9.30
N ALA A 157 -9.27 24.30 8.61
CA ALA A 157 -8.23 25.15 9.16
C ALA A 157 -8.83 26.54 9.49
N ALA A 158 -8.58 27.01 10.69
CA ALA A 158 -9.05 28.34 11.09
C ALA A 158 -8.48 29.39 10.12
N GLY A 159 -9.30 30.35 9.70
CA GLY A 159 -8.95 31.38 8.70
C GLY A 159 -7.90 32.40 9.15
N SER A 160 -7.12 32.11 10.18
CA SER A 160 -5.98 32.90 10.66
C SER A 160 -4.71 32.07 10.66
N ALA A 161 -3.57 32.69 10.44
CA ALA A 161 -2.27 32.03 10.50
C ALA A 161 -2.17 31.22 11.80
N PRO A 162 -1.86 29.91 11.73
CA PRO A 162 -1.83 29.06 12.91
C PRO A 162 -0.77 29.56 13.89
N LYS A 163 -1.15 29.68 15.14
CA LYS A 163 -0.22 29.98 16.24
C LYS A 163 0.15 28.66 16.91
N LEU A 164 1.40 28.45 17.22
CA LEU A 164 1.84 27.30 17.97
C LEU A 164 1.00 27.16 19.26
N GLY A 165 0.42 25.98 19.48
CA GLY A 165 -0.44 25.71 20.63
C GLY A 165 -1.87 26.17 20.51
N ALA A 166 -2.33 26.58 19.32
CA ALA A 166 -3.72 26.88 19.10
C ALA A 166 -4.62 25.65 19.34
N PRO A 167 -5.90 25.82 19.78
CA PRO A 167 -6.77 24.71 20.15
C PRO A 167 -7.03 23.70 19.04
N GLU A 168 -6.94 24.13 17.77
CA GLU A 168 -7.10 23.30 16.58
C GLU A 168 -5.85 22.47 16.22
N HIS A 169 -4.71 22.74 16.82
CA HIS A 169 -3.52 21.94 16.62
C HIS A 169 -3.64 20.61 17.36
N ARG A 170 -3.25 19.54 16.68
CA ARG A 170 -3.25 18.19 17.23
C ARG A 170 -1.87 17.59 17.15
N TRP A 171 -1.52 16.92 18.21
CA TRP A 171 -0.34 16.10 18.29
C TRP A 171 -0.73 14.69 18.68
N PHE A 172 -0.43 13.77 17.78
CA PHE A 172 -0.58 12.35 18.04
C PHE A 172 0.79 11.70 18.13
N THR A 173 0.89 10.66 18.93
CA THR A 173 2.01 9.73 18.86
C THR A 173 1.47 8.36 18.55
N ALA A 174 2.23 7.56 17.80
CA ALA A 174 1.91 6.18 17.53
C ALA A 174 3.16 5.34 17.75
N GLN A 175 2.99 4.17 18.34
CA GLN A 175 4.11 3.28 18.62
C GLN A 175 3.70 1.82 18.56
N GLY A 176 4.63 0.97 18.15
CA GLY A 176 4.39 -0.46 18.07
C GLY A 176 5.50 -1.18 17.34
N THR A 177 5.23 -2.42 16.97
CA THR A 177 6.19 -3.26 16.27
C THR A 177 5.96 -3.26 14.77
N TYR A 178 7.01 -3.51 14.01
CA TYR A 178 6.92 -3.66 12.56
C TYR A 178 7.49 -5.00 12.08
N ASN A 179 7.01 -5.45 10.93
CA ASN A 179 7.51 -6.63 10.24
C ASN A 179 7.50 -6.39 8.73
N GLY A 180 8.67 -6.43 8.10
CA GLY A 180 8.80 -6.12 6.68
C GLY A 180 8.41 -4.67 6.38
N ASP A 181 7.37 -4.48 5.60
CA ASP A 181 6.86 -3.18 5.14
C ASP A 181 5.64 -2.68 5.93
N THR A 182 5.20 -3.41 6.94
CA THR A 182 4.02 -3.10 7.74
C THR A 182 4.34 -2.89 9.21
N ALA A 183 3.58 -2.02 9.88
CA ALA A 183 3.66 -1.78 11.32
C ALA A 183 2.27 -1.76 11.95
N ASP A 184 2.16 -2.41 13.11
CA ASP A 184 0.98 -2.34 13.97
C ASP A 184 1.24 -1.31 15.06
N LEU A 185 0.56 -0.17 14.98
CA LEU A 185 0.80 0.97 15.86
C LEU A 185 -0.41 1.29 16.71
N GLN A 186 -0.18 1.48 18.00
CA GLN A 186 -1.15 2.07 18.90
C GLN A 186 -1.01 3.59 18.84
N VAL A 187 -2.13 4.28 18.56
CA VAL A 187 -2.18 5.74 18.44
C VAL A 187 -2.64 6.35 19.75
N PHE A 188 -1.92 7.39 20.20
CA PHE A 188 -2.25 8.17 21.40
C PHE A 188 -2.45 9.63 21.00
N GLN A 189 -3.52 10.23 21.50
CA GLN A 189 -3.72 11.66 21.42
C GLN A 189 -3.27 12.29 22.75
N THR A 190 -2.35 13.24 22.69
CA THR A 190 -1.95 14.02 23.85
C THR A 190 -2.86 15.24 23.95
N SER A 191 -3.49 15.43 25.08
CA SER A 191 -4.29 16.61 25.41
C SER A 191 -3.82 17.19 26.74
N GLY A 192 -3.91 18.51 26.87
CA GLY A 192 -3.42 19.23 28.03
C GLY A 192 -1.90 19.40 28.01
N GLY A 193 -1.43 20.30 28.77
CA GLY A 193 -0.04 20.70 28.90
C GLY A 193 0.10 22.18 28.59
N ALA A 194 0.57 22.93 29.55
CA ALA A 194 1.01 24.30 29.36
C ALA A 194 2.51 24.33 29.57
N PHE A 195 3.22 25.00 28.69
CA PHE A 195 4.62 25.36 28.96
C PHE A 195 4.63 26.25 30.19
N ASP A 196 5.53 25.98 31.12
CA ASP A 196 5.78 26.77 32.33
C ASP A 196 4.74 26.68 33.46
N VAL A 197 3.89 25.68 33.48
CA VAL A 197 3.02 25.41 34.63
C VAL A 197 3.49 24.17 35.37
N PRO A 198 3.73 24.24 36.71
CA PRO A 198 4.05 23.05 37.49
C PRO A 198 2.95 22.00 37.35
N ARG A 199 3.33 20.72 37.28
CA ARG A 199 2.37 19.61 37.31
C ARG A 199 1.62 19.65 38.64
N THR A 200 0.31 19.78 38.60
CA THR A 200 -0.57 19.60 39.76
C THR A 200 -0.83 18.11 39.99
#